data_c19fb0910027d96fe262e57a13cdd920
#
_entry.id   c19fb0910027d96fe262e57a13cdd920
#
_cell.length_a   1.000
_cell.length_b   1.000
_cell.length_c   1.000
_cell.angle_alpha   90.00
_cell.angle_beta   90.00
_cell.angle_gamma   90.00
#
_symmetry.space_group_name_H-M   'P 1'
#
loop_
_entity.id
_entity.type
_entity.pdbx_description
1 polymer ?
#
loop_
_entity_poly.entity_id
_entity_poly.type
_entity_poly.pdbx_seq_one_letter_code
_entity_poly.pdbx_strand_id
1 'polypeptide(L)'
;MKIWAHRGCSQRYPENTLLSFEKAMNIPGLTGIELDIQLTRDEELVVIHDERVDRTTEGIGFVRDYSLLELKKLHIYADVNPTQQIPTMKEVFDLLQNRMQEGLLLNIELKTGVYPYPGIEEKIVDMVSQYNLEKQIVYSSFYANSLQRIKKMVPNAEIGMLDTKVSDCLWKVKAGCGATVLHPYWRGMDMTKEELEGYTVRAWFSGHLYPEKPTGTKLDLGKLEEQGITDVIINEPEVYLQ
;
A
#
# COMPACT_ATOMS: atom_id res chain seq x y z
N MET A 1 2.06 -11.86 -15.04
CA MET A 1 1.41 -10.97 -14.03
C MET A 1 2.41 -10.57 -12.96
N LYS A 2 2.45 -9.31 -12.53
CA LYS A 2 3.28 -8.84 -11.42
C LYS A 2 2.55 -9.03 -10.09
N ILE A 3 3.30 -9.34 -9.02
CA ILE A 3 2.73 -9.64 -7.70
C ILE A 3 3.30 -8.68 -6.65
N TRP A 4 2.42 -8.07 -5.88
CA TRP A 4 2.71 -7.13 -4.80
C TRP A 4 2.19 -7.66 -3.48
N ALA A 5 2.96 -7.48 -2.41
CA ALA A 5 2.59 -7.87 -1.06
C ALA A 5 1.73 -6.78 -0.40
N HIS A 6 0.45 -7.03 -0.17
CA HIS A 6 -0.51 -6.12 0.45
C HIS A 6 -0.22 -5.97 1.95
N ARG A 7 0.27 -4.82 2.37
CA ARG A 7 0.69 -4.55 3.76
C ARG A 7 1.75 -5.54 4.26
N GLY A 8 2.63 -5.98 3.31
CA GLY A 8 3.56 -7.09 3.54
C GLY A 8 2.91 -8.47 3.34
N CYS A 9 3.47 -9.52 3.93
CA CYS A 9 2.88 -10.87 3.95
C CYS A 9 1.75 -10.94 4.98
N SER A 10 0.70 -10.13 4.79
CA SER A 10 -0.32 -9.84 5.80
C SER A 10 -1.28 -10.99 6.11
N GLN A 11 -1.27 -12.07 5.31
CA GLN A 11 -2.00 -13.30 5.61
C GLN A 11 -1.38 -14.09 6.77
N ARG A 12 -0.06 -14.06 6.90
CA ARG A 12 0.70 -14.86 7.88
C ARG A 12 1.29 -14.04 9.02
N TYR A 13 1.47 -12.76 8.79
CA TYR A 13 2.09 -11.84 9.75
C TYR A 13 1.21 -10.60 9.94
N PRO A 14 1.29 -9.90 11.07
CA PRO A 14 0.50 -8.69 11.28
C PRO A 14 0.72 -7.66 10.17
N GLU A 15 -0.36 -7.18 9.60
CA GLU A 15 -0.33 -6.18 8.51
C GLU A 15 0.43 -4.92 8.90
N ASN A 16 1.09 -4.29 7.92
CA ASN A 16 1.78 -3.01 8.10
C ASN A 16 2.82 -3.02 9.25
N THR A 17 3.53 -4.13 9.43
CA THR A 17 4.61 -4.25 10.43
C THR A 17 5.96 -4.48 9.77
N LEU A 18 7.04 -4.16 10.50
CA LEU A 18 8.40 -4.44 10.03
C LEU A 18 8.59 -5.95 9.78
N LEU A 19 7.97 -6.81 10.60
CA LEU A 19 8.00 -8.26 10.41
C LEU A 19 7.35 -8.69 9.09
N SER A 20 6.14 -8.19 8.77
CA SER A 20 5.46 -8.54 7.52
C SER A 20 6.24 -8.06 6.30
N PHE A 21 6.87 -6.89 6.38
CA PHE A 21 7.71 -6.34 5.32
C PHE A 21 9.02 -7.11 5.15
N GLU A 22 9.67 -7.49 6.26
CA GLU A 22 10.87 -8.35 6.24
C GLU A 22 10.59 -9.68 5.55
N LYS A 23 9.44 -10.31 5.84
CA LYS A 23 9.06 -11.56 5.16
C LYS A 23 8.79 -11.34 3.68
N ALA A 24 8.10 -10.27 3.32
CA ALA A 24 7.81 -9.93 1.93
C ALA A 24 9.08 -9.65 1.11
N MET A 25 10.00 -8.81 1.61
CA MET A 25 11.21 -8.45 0.88
C MET A 25 12.14 -9.63 0.56
N ASN A 26 11.98 -10.74 1.26
CA ASN A 26 12.77 -11.95 1.06
C ASN A 26 12.13 -12.95 0.09
N ILE A 27 10.95 -12.66 -0.48
CA ILE A 27 10.31 -13.52 -1.48
C ILE A 27 10.99 -13.30 -2.84
N PRO A 28 11.58 -14.35 -3.45
CA PRO A 28 12.16 -14.23 -4.79
C PRO A 28 11.09 -13.87 -5.83
N GLY A 29 11.38 -12.90 -6.69
CA GLY A 29 10.47 -12.50 -7.77
C GLY A 29 9.31 -11.58 -7.34
N LEU A 30 9.22 -11.18 -6.05
CA LEU A 30 8.25 -10.19 -5.63
C LEU A 30 8.51 -8.85 -6.34
N THR A 31 7.47 -8.27 -6.93
CA THR A 31 7.58 -6.98 -7.62
C THR A 31 7.73 -5.82 -6.63
N GLY A 32 6.93 -5.82 -5.58
CA GLY A 32 6.95 -4.76 -4.59
C GLY A 32 6.07 -5.07 -3.37
N ILE A 33 6.13 -4.15 -2.42
CA ILE A 33 5.32 -4.16 -1.20
C ILE A 33 4.37 -2.96 -1.28
N GLU A 34 3.17 -3.13 -0.80
CA GLU A 34 2.22 -2.04 -0.61
C GLU A 34 2.05 -1.79 0.88
N LEU A 35 1.87 -0.54 1.27
CA LEU A 35 1.61 -0.10 2.64
C LEU A 35 0.81 1.20 2.70
N ASP A 36 0.26 1.50 3.87
CA ASP A 36 -0.61 2.64 4.13
C ASP A 36 0.04 3.66 5.07
N ILE A 37 0.00 4.96 4.75
CA ILE A 37 0.54 6.00 5.61
C ILE A 37 -0.50 7.00 6.11
N GLN A 38 -0.30 7.42 7.36
CA GLN A 38 -1.06 8.47 8.04
C GLN A 38 -0.13 9.37 8.85
N LEU A 39 -0.64 10.50 9.38
CA LEU A 39 0.11 11.35 10.31
C LEU A 39 -0.41 11.21 11.75
N THR A 40 0.51 11.22 12.67
CA THR A 40 0.24 11.40 14.09
C THR A 40 -0.16 12.86 14.43
N ARG A 41 -0.55 13.13 15.68
CA ARG A 41 -0.82 14.47 16.20
C ARG A 41 0.39 15.42 16.09
N ASP A 42 1.58 14.89 16.29
CA ASP A 42 2.87 15.58 16.15
C ASP A 42 3.47 15.45 14.75
N GLU A 43 2.59 15.10 13.76
CA GLU A 43 2.88 15.09 12.32
C GLU A 43 3.99 14.13 11.87
N GLU A 44 4.19 13.04 12.58
CA GLU A 44 5.11 11.97 12.17
C GLU A 44 4.41 10.99 11.20
N LEU A 45 5.12 10.55 10.17
CA LEU A 45 4.63 9.55 9.22
C LEU A 45 4.67 8.16 9.84
N VAL A 46 3.48 7.56 10.02
CA VAL A 46 3.31 6.20 10.55
C VAL A 46 2.61 5.29 9.56
N VAL A 47 2.84 3.99 9.69
CA VAL A 47 2.35 2.99 8.74
C VAL A 47 1.23 2.19 9.39
N ILE A 48 0.00 2.51 9.02
CA ILE A 48 -1.22 1.89 9.53
C ILE A 48 -2.39 2.15 8.56
N HIS A 49 -3.25 1.14 8.34
CA HIS A 49 -4.35 1.24 7.38
C HIS A 49 -5.54 2.05 7.91
N ASP A 50 -6.09 1.64 9.06
CA ASP A 50 -7.31 2.26 9.58
C ASP A 50 -7.01 3.62 10.21
N GLU A 51 -7.96 4.54 10.16
CA GLU A 51 -7.86 5.82 10.87
C GLU A 51 -7.85 5.66 12.39
N ARG A 52 -8.28 4.49 12.90
CA ARG A 52 -8.30 4.13 14.31
C ARG A 52 -7.32 2.99 14.58
N VAL A 53 -6.74 3.01 15.78
CA VAL A 53 -5.79 1.99 16.22
C VAL A 53 -6.47 0.71 16.73
N ASP A 54 -7.77 0.72 16.96
CA ASP A 54 -8.54 -0.27 17.74
C ASP A 54 -8.53 -1.68 17.13
N ARG A 55 -8.47 -1.81 15.81
CA ARG A 55 -8.53 -3.12 15.15
C ARG A 55 -7.23 -3.90 15.26
N THR A 56 -6.12 -3.20 15.21
CA THR A 56 -4.80 -3.86 15.13
C THR A 56 -3.99 -3.76 16.42
N THR A 57 -4.40 -2.92 17.40
CA THR A 57 -3.67 -2.72 18.65
C THR A 57 -4.62 -2.76 19.86
N GLU A 58 -4.05 -2.83 21.08
CA GLU A 58 -4.79 -2.69 22.33
C GLU A 58 -5.24 -1.24 22.62
N GLY A 59 -4.83 -0.27 21.80
CA GLY A 59 -5.23 1.13 21.93
C GLY A 59 -6.65 1.40 21.46
N ILE A 60 -7.18 2.58 21.77
CA ILE A 60 -8.53 3.03 21.40
C ILE A 60 -8.45 4.47 20.93
N GLY A 61 -8.92 4.77 19.72
CA GLY A 61 -9.00 6.14 19.22
C GLY A 61 -8.37 6.33 17.84
N PHE A 62 -8.30 7.59 17.40
CA PHE A 62 -7.77 7.91 16.07
C PHE A 62 -6.24 8.05 16.09
N VAL A 63 -5.59 7.59 15.06
CA VAL A 63 -4.13 7.73 14.85
C VAL A 63 -3.67 9.18 15.03
N ARG A 64 -4.42 10.12 14.46
CA ARG A 64 -4.15 11.56 14.50
C ARG A 64 -4.24 12.21 15.90
N ASP A 65 -4.82 11.51 16.87
CA ASP A 65 -4.95 12.00 18.24
C ASP A 65 -3.79 11.57 19.15
N TYR A 66 -2.94 10.64 18.66
CA TYR A 66 -1.74 10.15 19.33
C TYR A 66 -0.50 10.90 18.84
N SER A 67 0.42 11.22 19.74
CA SER A 67 1.81 11.49 19.37
C SER A 67 2.52 10.20 18.98
N LEU A 68 3.65 10.32 18.27
CA LEU A 68 4.47 9.14 17.95
C LEU A 68 4.88 8.38 19.23
N LEU A 69 5.29 9.11 20.26
CA LEU A 69 5.69 8.50 21.54
C LEU A 69 4.57 7.67 22.20
N GLU A 70 3.32 8.13 22.06
CA GLU A 70 2.14 7.40 22.57
C GLU A 70 1.84 6.19 21.68
N LEU A 71 1.86 6.32 20.36
CA LEU A 71 1.66 5.19 19.43
C LEU A 71 2.71 4.09 19.62
N LYS A 72 3.97 4.47 19.86
CA LYS A 72 5.05 3.49 20.10
C LYS A 72 4.92 2.70 21.41
N LYS A 73 3.99 3.04 22.27
CA LYS A 73 3.66 2.23 23.46
C LYS A 73 2.61 1.17 23.16
N LEU A 74 1.87 1.30 22.06
CA LEU A 74 0.85 0.34 21.66
C LEU A 74 1.51 -0.88 21.01
N HIS A 75 1.01 -2.06 21.36
CA HIS A 75 1.42 -3.32 20.74
C HIS A 75 0.35 -3.78 19.76
N ILE A 76 0.81 -4.30 18.64
CA ILE A 76 -0.10 -4.87 17.64
C ILE A 76 -0.56 -6.24 18.13
N TYR A 77 -1.86 -6.52 18.06
CA TYR A 77 -2.45 -7.79 18.39
C TYR A 77 -1.91 -8.89 17.46
N ALA A 78 -0.97 -9.68 17.97
CA ALA A 78 -0.45 -10.81 17.25
C ALA A 78 0.32 -11.73 18.20
N ASP A 79 0.18 -13.03 18.02
CA ASP A 79 1.00 -14.02 18.70
C ASP A 79 2.30 -14.23 17.91
N VAL A 80 3.14 -13.20 17.90
CA VAL A 80 4.45 -13.19 17.21
C VAL A 80 5.55 -12.70 18.13
N ASN A 81 6.74 -13.25 17.93
CA ASN A 81 7.93 -12.84 18.66
C ASN A 81 9.01 -12.35 17.68
N PRO A 82 9.54 -11.12 17.82
CA PRO A 82 9.18 -10.12 18.84
C PRO A 82 7.81 -9.48 18.60
N THR A 83 7.19 -8.98 19.67
CA THR A 83 5.96 -8.17 19.59
C THR A 83 6.15 -6.99 18.67
N GLN A 84 5.15 -6.72 17.83
CA GLN A 84 5.20 -5.65 16.83
C GLN A 84 4.55 -4.37 17.36
N GLN A 85 5.01 -3.25 16.83
CA GLN A 85 4.47 -1.91 17.05
C GLN A 85 4.13 -1.27 15.69
N ILE A 86 3.33 -0.21 15.70
CA ILE A 86 3.08 0.60 14.49
C ILE A 86 4.42 1.22 14.06
N PRO A 87 4.91 0.91 12.82
CA PRO A 87 6.17 1.46 12.35
C PRO A 87 6.02 2.93 11.92
N THR A 88 7.11 3.67 12.01
CA THR A 88 7.28 4.91 11.25
C THR A 88 7.69 4.60 9.82
N MET A 89 7.41 5.51 8.89
CA MET A 89 7.89 5.37 7.51
C MET A 89 9.43 5.34 7.43
N LYS A 90 10.11 6.05 8.35
CA LYS A 90 11.56 6.00 8.47
C LYS A 90 12.06 4.59 8.79
N GLU A 91 11.47 3.90 9.77
CA GLU A 91 11.85 2.52 10.11
C GLU A 91 11.62 1.56 8.93
N VAL A 92 10.57 1.79 8.13
CA VAL A 92 10.32 1.00 6.92
C VAL A 92 11.41 1.24 5.87
N PHE A 93 11.79 2.48 5.60
CA PHE A 93 12.88 2.76 4.67
C PHE A 93 14.22 2.20 5.16
N ASP A 94 14.54 2.34 6.45
CA ASP A 94 15.76 1.76 7.02
C ASP A 94 15.81 0.24 6.83
N LEU A 95 14.66 -0.45 6.90
CA LEU A 95 14.55 -1.90 6.65
C LEU A 95 14.69 -2.25 5.16
N LEU A 96 14.00 -1.52 4.28
CA LEU A 96 13.79 -1.93 2.89
C LEU A 96 14.79 -1.34 1.89
N GLN A 97 15.51 -0.24 2.22
CA GLN A 97 16.30 0.55 1.26
C GLN A 97 17.27 -0.28 0.41
N ASN A 98 17.97 -1.25 1.00
CA ASN A 98 18.92 -2.08 0.25
C ASN A 98 18.21 -2.92 -0.83
N ARG A 99 17.09 -3.55 -0.48
CA ARG A 99 16.28 -4.34 -1.41
C ARG A 99 15.61 -3.46 -2.47
N MET A 100 15.22 -2.24 -2.09
CA MET A 100 14.66 -1.26 -3.04
C MET A 100 15.75 -0.81 -4.04
N GLN A 101 16.97 -0.57 -3.61
CA GLN A 101 18.09 -0.27 -4.51
C GLN A 101 18.41 -1.44 -5.47
N GLU A 102 18.09 -2.68 -5.08
CA GLU A 102 18.19 -3.88 -5.92
C GLU A 102 16.97 -4.08 -6.84
N GLY A 103 15.94 -3.23 -6.75
CA GLY A 103 14.79 -3.21 -7.65
C GLY A 103 13.44 -3.57 -7.03
N LEU A 104 13.37 -3.86 -5.73
CA LEU A 104 12.08 -4.00 -5.04
C LEU A 104 11.35 -2.66 -5.05
N LEU A 105 10.09 -2.64 -5.45
CA LEU A 105 9.25 -1.44 -5.47
C LEU A 105 8.45 -1.30 -4.17
N LEU A 106 8.04 -0.07 -3.86
CA LEU A 106 7.17 0.23 -2.73
C LEU A 106 5.99 1.09 -3.18
N ASN A 107 4.77 0.58 -3.01
CA ASN A 107 3.54 1.34 -3.23
C ASN A 107 3.09 1.92 -1.90
N ILE A 108 3.05 3.24 -1.81
CA ILE A 108 2.67 3.99 -0.62
C ILE A 108 1.27 4.56 -0.83
N GLU A 109 0.28 3.98 -0.13
CA GLU A 109 -1.07 4.54 -0.11
C GLU A 109 -1.17 5.69 0.90
N LEU A 110 -1.56 6.87 0.42
CA LEU A 110 -1.89 8.02 1.28
C LEU A 110 -3.35 7.90 1.74
N LYS A 111 -3.57 7.70 3.05
CA LYS A 111 -4.90 7.55 3.68
C LYS A 111 -5.56 8.91 3.93
N THR A 112 -5.75 9.67 2.86
CA THR A 112 -6.27 11.06 2.90
C THR A 112 -7.75 11.17 2.53
N GLY A 113 -8.43 10.05 2.29
CA GLY A 113 -9.83 10.04 1.85
C GLY A 113 -10.84 10.38 2.96
N VAL A 114 -10.55 10.02 4.21
CA VAL A 114 -11.39 10.30 5.39
C VAL A 114 -10.91 11.54 6.12
N TYR A 115 -9.58 11.68 6.27
CA TYR A 115 -8.95 12.82 6.91
C TYR A 115 -7.81 13.34 6.02
N PRO A 116 -7.78 14.64 5.67
CA PRO A 116 -6.87 15.13 4.63
C PRO A 116 -5.39 15.18 5.00
N TYR A 117 -5.03 15.10 6.29
CA TYR A 117 -3.64 15.17 6.78
C TYR A 117 -2.79 16.24 6.08
N PRO A 118 -3.03 17.54 6.32
CA PRO A 118 -2.30 18.61 5.62
C PRO A 118 -0.78 18.44 5.74
N GLY A 119 -0.07 18.47 4.60
CA GLY A 119 1.38 18.31 4.55
C GLY A 119 1.89 16.87 4.44
N ILE A 120 1.02 15.86 4.40
CA ILE A 120 1.45 14.46 4.29
C ILE A 120 2.15 14.18 2.96
N GLU A 121 1.68 14.80 1.87
CA GLU A 121 2.25 14.63 0.54
C GLU A 121 3.68 15.18 0.48
N GLU A 122 3.90 16.39 1.02
CA GLU A 122 5.21 17.02 1.09
C GLU A 122 6.16 16.20 1.95
N LYS A 123 5.73 15.78 3.13
CA LYS A 123 6.56 14.98 4.06
C LYS A 123 7.02 13.66 3.45
N ILE A 124 6.13 12.92 2.76
CA ILE A 124 6.54 11.65 2.16
C ILE A 124 7.45 11.85 0.96
N VAL A 125 7.20 12.86 0.12
CA VAL A 125 8.07 13.17 -1.03
C VAL A 125 9.46 13.57 -0.56
N ASP A 126 9.56 14.44 0.44
CA ASP A 126 10.84 14.86 1.02
C ASP A 126 11.62 13.68 1.63
N MET A 127 10.93 12.79 2.35
CA MET A 127 11.55 11.61 2.93
C MET A 127 12.06 10.64 1.85
N VAL A 128 11.29 10.39 0.80
CA VAL A 128 11.70 9.57 -0.35
C VAL A 128 12.98 10.14 -0.99
N SER A 129 13.03 11.47 -1.17
CA SER A 129 14.21 12.13 -1.73
C SER A 129 15.45 12.03 -0.84
N GLN A 130 15.30 12.12 0.48
CA GLN A 130 16.40 11.95 1.44
C GLN A 130 17.02 10.55 1.35
N TYR A 131 16.23 9.52 1.03
CA TYR A 131 16.71 8.14 0.84
C TYR A 131 17.16 7.84 -0.61
N ASN A 132 16.97 8.76 -1.56
CA ASN A 132 17.23 8.58 -3.00
C ASN A 132 16.47 7.38 -3.59
N LEU A 133 15.19 7.25 -3.25
CA LEU A 133 14.32 6.12 -3.62
C LEU A 133 13.22 6.48 -4.62
N GLU A 134 13.28 7.64 -5.29
CA GLU A 134 12.21 8.17 -6.15
C GLU A 134 11.79 7.19 -7.26
N LYS A 135 12.73 6.41 -7.77
CA LYS A 135 12.48 5.43 -8.85
C LYS A 135 11.81 4.15 -8.38
N GLN A 136 11.83 3.89 -7.08
CA GLN A 136 11.29 2.68 -6.46
C GLN A 136 9.89 2.90 -5.88
N ILE A 137 9.40 4.15 -5.88
CA ILE A 137 8.13 4.49 -5.24
C ILE A 137 6.99 4.58 -6.26
N VAL A 138 5.88 3.97 -5.91
CA VAL A 138 4.55 4.22 -6.46
C VAL A 138 3.73 4.90 -5.38
N TYR A 139 3.08 6.01 -5.69
CA TYR A 139 2.13 6.65 -4.78
C TYR A 139 0.72 6.27 -5.17
N SER A 140 -0.14 5.96 -4.19
CA SER A 140 -1.54 5.68 -4.46
C SER A 140 -2.46 6.32 -3.43
N SER A 141 -3.71 6.56 -3.81
CA SER A 141 -4.76 7.07 -2.92
C SER A 141 -6.14 6.88 -3.55
N PHE A 142 -7.18 6.77 -2.73
CA PHE A 142 -8.58 6.95 -3.12
C PHE A 142 -8.93 8.43 -3.35
N TYR A 143 -8.11 9.36 -2.85
CA TYR A 143 -8.35 10.79 -2.89
C TYR A 143 -7.53 11.46 -3.99
N ALA A 144 -8.19 11.79 -5.10
CA ALA A 144 -7.59 12.35 -6.31
C ALA A 144 -6.75 13.62 -6.07
N ASN A 145 -7.15 14.46 -5.08
CA ASN A 145 -6.42 15.70 -4.81
C ASN A 145 -5.01 15.46 -4.25
N SER A 146 -4.82 14.40 -3.43
CA SER A 146 -3.48 14.02 -2.97
C SER A 146 -2.59 13.61 -4.14
N LEU A 147 -3.14 12.83 -5.08
CA LEU A 147 -2.42 12.41 -6.29
C LEU A 147 -2.02 13.60 -7.16
N GLN A 148 -2.90 14.60 -7.30
CA GLN A 148 -2.58 15.84 -8.03
C GLN A 148 -1.44 16.62 -7.35
N ARG A 149 -1.40 16.67 -6.00
CA ARG A 149 -0.31 17.32 -5.26
C ARG A 149 1.00 16.58 -5.49
N ILE A 150 1.02 15.25 -5.34
CA ILE A 150 2.20 14.43 -5.64
C ILE A 150 2.67 14.67 -7.08
N LYS A 151 1.74 14.64 -8.05
CA LYS A 151 2.10 14.83 -9.47
C LYS A 151 2.74 16.19 -9.76
N LYS A 152 2.33 17.23 -9.04
CA LYS A 152 2.94 18.58 -9.15
C LYS A 152 4.36 18.62 -8.60
N MET A 153 4.62 17.91 -7.49
CA MET A 153 5.94 17.86 -6.84
C MET A 153 6.89 16.92 -7.57
N VAL A 154 6.38 15.76 -8.03
CA VAL A 154 7.17 14.72 -8.68
C VAL A 154 6.51 14.35 -10.02
N PRO A 155 6.73 15.15 -11.10
CA PRO A 155 6.04 14.95 -12.39
C PRO A 155 6.23 13.57 -13.02
N ASN A 156 7.34 12.88 -12.73
CA ASN A 156 7.67 11.57 -13.29
C ASN A 156 7.32 10.39 -12.37
N ALA A 157 6.69 10.64 -11.21
CA ALA A 157 6.27 9.56 -10.32
C ALA A 157 5.24 8.65 -10.98
N GLU A 158 5.32 7.35 -10.72
CA GLU A 158 4.23 6.42 -10.97
C GLU A 158 3.16 6.63 -9.91
N ILE A 159 1.93 6.85 -10.34
CA ILE A 159 0.82 7.22 -9.45
C ILE A 159 -0.39 6.34 -9.76
N GLY A 160 -0.91 5.65 -8.75
CA GLY A 160 -2.07 4.77 -8.82
C GLY A 160 -3.34 5.41 -8.28
N MET A 161 -4.41 5.43 -9.08
CA MET A 161 -5.74 5.84 -8.63
C MET A 161 -6.49 4.63 -8.06
N LEU A 162 -6.74 4.64 -6.77
CA LEU A 162 -7.53 3.61 -6.08
C LEU A 162 -9.03 3.88 -6.21
N ASP A 163 -9.79 2.84 -6.54
CA ASP A 163 -11.25 2.85 -6.48
C ASP A 163 -11.81 1.43 -6.39
N THR A 164 -13.13 1.29 -6.19
CA THR A 164 -13.81 0.00 -6.20
C THR A 164 -14.02 -0.54 -7.62
N LYS A 165 -14.22 0.34 -8.61
CA LYS A 165 -14.42 -0.03 -10.02
C LYS A 165 -13.30 0.48 -10.90
N VAL A 166 -12.93 -0.30 -11.92
CA VAL A 166 -11.91 0.12 -12.88
C VAL A 166 -12.39 1.30 -13.73
N SER A 167 -13.67 1.36 -14.06
CA SER A 167 -14.27 2.49 -14.78
C SER A 167 -14.17 3.80 -13.99
N ASP A 168 -14.36 3.77 -12.67
CA ASP A 168 -14.22 4.94 -11.79
C ASP A 168 -12.76 5.39 -11.69
N CYS A 169 -11.80 4.45 -11.59
CA CYS A 169 -10.38 4.76 -11.70
C CYS A 169 -10.07 5.50 -13.00
N LEU A 170 -10.50 4.93 -14.12
CA LEU A 170 -10.23 5.48 -15.46
C LEU A 170 -10.88 6.87 -15.65
N TRP A 171 -12.11 7.04 -15.15
CA TRP A 171 -12.78 8.34 -15.19
C TRP A 171 -11.98 9.41 -14.45
N LYS A 172 -11.51 9.14 -13.24
CA LYS A 172 -10.69 10.07 -12.44
C LYS A 172 -9.35 10.37 -13.10
N VAL A 173 -8.72 9.36 -13.72
CA VAL A 173 -7.49 9.53 -14.51
C VAL A 173 -7.72 10.50 -15.68
N LYS A 174 -8.78 10.28 -16.47
CA LYS A 174 -9.17 11.14 -17.58
C LYS A 174 -9.59 12.55 -17.14
N ALA A 175 -10.14 12.68 -15.92
CA ALA A 175 -10.44 13.98 -15.31
C ALA A 175 -9.20 14.71 -14.77
N GLY A 176 -8.00 14.16 -14.92
CA GLY A 176 -6.75 14.84 -14.59
C GLY A 176 -6.31 14.71 -13.13
N CYS A 177 -6.60 13.58 -12.46
CA CYS A 177 -6.10 13.34 -11.11
C CYS A 177 -4.57 13.15 -11.02
N GLY A 178 -3.89 13.05 -12.18
CA GLY A 178 -2.43 12.88 -12.25
C GLY A 178 -1.96 11.42 -12.19
N ALA A 179 -2.85 10.47 -11.94
CA ALA A 179 -2.51 9.05 -11.90
C ALA A 179 -2.21 8.50 -13.30
N THR A 180 -1.33 7.49 -13.33
CA THR A 180 -0.88 6.79 -14.54
C THR A 180 -1.23 5.30 -14.51
N VAL A 181 -1.64 4.78 -13.36
CA VAL A 181 -1.99 3.39 -13.12
C VAL A 181 -3.38 3.32 -12.48
N LEU A 182 -4.17 2.31 -12.87
CA LEU A 182 -5.49 2.04 -12.33
C LEU A 182 -5.36 1.01 -11.21
N HIS A 183 -5.83 1.34 -10.00
CA HIS A 183 -5.83 0.43 -8.85
C HIS A 183 -7.28 0.09 -8.42
N PRO A 184 -8.02 -0.71 -9.20
CA PRO A 184 -9.38 -1.12 -8.86
C PRO A 184 -9.39 -2.24 -7.80
N TYR A 185 -10.53 -2.39 -7.12
CA TYR A 185 -10.83 -3.65 -6.43
C TYR A 185 -10.95 -4.78 -7.46
N TRP A 186 -10.37 -5.94 -7.21
CA TRP A 186 -10.29 -7.03 -8.19
C TRP A 186 -11.65 -7.54 -8.72
N ARG A 187 -12.72 -7.41 -7.92
CA ARG A 187 -14.10 -7.72 -8.35
C ARG A 187 -14.79 -6.55 -9.03
N GLY A 188 -14.15 -5.41 -9.10
CA GLY A 188 -14.68 -4.19 -9.74
C GLY A 188 -14.24 -4.04 -11.19
N MET A 189 -13.89 -5.13 -11.86
CA MET A 189 -13.54 -5.13 -13.29
C MET A 189 -14.80 -5.07 -14.13
N ASP A 190 -15.32 -3.86 -14.40
CA ASP A 190 -16.54 -3.56 -15.14
C ASP A 190 -16.26 -3.03 -16.57
N MET A 191 -15.03 -3.21 -17.05
CA MET A 191 -14.57 -2.89 -18.42
C MET A 191 -13.90 -4.12 -19.04
N THR A 192 -13.89 -4.17 -20.38
CA THR A 192 -13.21 -5.25 -21.11
C THR A 192 -11.70 -5.03 -21.16
N LYS A 193 -10.96 -6.09 -21.45
CA LYS A 193 -9.50 -6.04 -21.63
C LYS A 193 -9.09 -5.09 -22.74
N GLU A 194 -9.87 -5.03 -23.82
CA GLU A 194 -9.64 -4.17 -24.96
C GLU A 194 -9.80 -2.69 -24.61
N GLU A 195 -10.79 -2.35 -23.76
CA GLU A 195 -10.98 -0.98 -23.26
C GLU A 195 -9.86 -0.53 -22.32
N LEU A 196 -9.16 -1.49 -21.71
CA LEU A 196 -8.05 -1.25 -20.77
C LEU A 196 -6.68 -1.33 -21.45
N GLU A 197 -6.63 -1.56 -22.78
CA GLU A 197 -5.37 -1.63 -23.52
C GLU A 197 -4.53 -0.35 -23.33
N GLY A 198 -3.26 -0.54 -23.02
CA GLY A 198 -2.32 0.56 -22.76
C GLY A 198 -2.31 1.08 -21.31
N TYR A 199 -3.20 0.59 -20.45
CA TYR A 199 -3.17 0.91 -19.02
C TYR A 199 -2.51 -0.21 -18.21
N THR A 200 -1.76 0.15 -17.18
CA THR A 200 -1.43 -0.77 -16.09
C THR A 200 -2.63 -0.85 -15.15
N VAL A 201 -3.13 -2.05 -14.90
CA VAL A 201 -4.25 -2.32 -14.00
C VAL A 201 -3.73 -3.16 -12.85
N ARG A 202 -3.52 -2.52 -11.71
CA ARG A 202 -3.01 -3.14 -10.47
C ARG A 202 -4.16 -3.34 -9.49
N ALA A 203 -4.78 -4.52 -9.55
CA ALA A 203 -5.94 -4.82 -8.74
C ALA A 203 -5.56 -5.16 -7.30
N TRP A 204 -6.26 -4.53 -6.32
CA TRP A 204 -6.10 -4.85 -4.91
C TRP A 204 -7.16 -5.84 -4.43
N PHE A 205 -6.75 -6.65 -3.47
CA PHE A 205 -7.59 -7.67 -2.85
C PHE A 205 -7.85 -7.30 -1.40
N SER A 206 -9.12 -7.26 -1.02
CA SER A 206 -9.55 -7.24 0.37
C SER A 206 -9.74 -8.68 0.84
N GLY A 207 -9.68 -8.92 2.11
CA GLY A 207 -10.03 -10.23 2.66
C GLY A 207 -9.14 -10.60 3.82
N HIS A 208 -8.76 -11.85 3.89
CA HIS A 208 -8.15 -12.46 5.05
C HIS A 208 -6.87 -11.77 5.50
N LEU A 209 -7.00 -10.90 6.50
CA LEU A 209 -5.89 -10.29 7.22
C LEU A 209 -5.52 -11.18 8.40
N TYR A 210 -4.26 -11.15 8.81
CA TYR A 210 -3.84 -11.79 10.03
C TYR A 210 -4.67 -11.29 11.24
N PRO A 211 -5.16 -12.15 12.17
CA PRO A 211 -4.97 -13.62 12.26
C PRO A 211 -6.04 -14.45 11.54
N GLU A 212 -6.72 -13.92 10.53
CA GLU A 212 -7.77 -14.63 9.84
C GLU A 212 -7.25 -15.86 9.09
N LYS A 213 -8.16 -16.80 8.84
CA LYS A 213 -7.81 -18.02 8.12
C LYS A 213 -7.59 -17.73 6.65
N PRO A 214 -6.68 -18.43 5.97
CA PRO A 214 -6.52 -18.36 4.53
C PRO A 214 -7.85 -18.60 3.80
N THR A 215 -8.04 -17.98 2.64
CA THR A 215 -9.21 -18.18 1.80
C THR A 215 -9.42 -19.65 1.42
N GLY A 216 -8.36 -20.45 1.47
CA GLY A 216 -8.35 -21.85 1.04
C GLY A 216 -8.41 -22.02 -0.48
N THR A 217 -8.61 -20.95 -1.25
CA THR A 217 -8.72 -20.98 -2.70
C THR A 217 -7.62 -20.14 -3.33
N LYS A 218 -6.72 -20.78 -4.06
CA LYS A 218 -5.68 -20.10 -4.84
C LYS A 218 -6.34 -19.34 -5.98
N LEU A 219 -5.94 -18.07 -6.18
CA LEU A 219 -6.41 -17.27 -7.30
C LEU A 219 -5.91 -17.85 -8.62
N ASP A 220 -6.75 -17.81 -9.63
CA ASP A 220 -6.38 -18.15 -11.01
C ASP A 220 -5.86 -16.87 -11.69
N LEU A 221 -4.55 -16.68 -11.66
CA LEU A 221 -3.90 -15.50 -12.22
C LEU A 221 -4.15 -15.37 -13.74
N GLY A 222 -4.29 -16.50 -14.46
CA GLY A 222 -4.59 -16.48 -15.89
C GLY A 222 -5.96 -15.86 -16.17
N LYS A 223 -6.98 -16.21 -15.39
CA LYS A 223 -8.32 -15.58 -15.51
C LYS A 223 -8.30 -14.09 -15.19
N LEU A 224 -7.47 -13.67 -14.25
CA LEU A 224 -7.33 -12.24 -13.93
C LEU A 224 -6.66 -11.48 -15.09
N GLU A 225 -5.66 -12.09 -15.75
CA GLU A 225 -5.04 -11.51 -16.96
C GLU A 225 -6.00 -11.43 -18.15
N GLU A 226 -6.90 -12.41 -18.30
CA GLU A 226 -7.97 -12.39 -19.31
C GLU A 226 -8.94 -11.22 -19.07
N GLN A 227 -9.12 -10.77 -17.82
CA GLN A 227 -9.93 -9.61 -17.46
C GLN A 227 -9.19 -8.26 -17.64
N GLY A 228 -7.93 -8.27 -18.06
CA GLY A 228 -7.13 -7.05 -18.25
C GLY A 228 -6.32 -6.62 -17.03
N ILE A 229 -6.29 -7.42 -15.95
CA ILE A 229 -5.45 -7.15 -14.77
C ILE A 229 -3.98 -7.48 -15.13
N THR A 230 -3.08 -6.53 -14.89
CA THR A 230 -1.65 -6.67 -15.15
C THR A 230 -0.85 -7.02 -13.89
N ASP A 231 -1.28 -6.48 -12.77
CA ASP A 231 -0.63 -6.62 -11.45
C ASP A 231 -1.68 -6.94 -10.38
N VAL A 232 -1.29 -7.68 -9.35
CA VAL A 232 -2.14 -7.96 -8.17
C VAL A 232 -1.45 -7.55 -6.87
N ILE A 233 -2.22 -6.93 -5.97
CA ILE A 233 -1.81 -6.59 -4.60
C ILE A 233 -2.54 -7.55 -3.66
N ILE A 234 -1.83 -8.53 -3.08
CA ILE A 234 -2.41 -9.68 -2.36
C ILE A 234 -1.75 -9.92 -1.01
N ASN A 235 -2.49 -10.56 -0.08
CA ASN A 235 -2.05 -10.77 1.29
C ASN A 235 -1.06 -11.94 1.45
N GLU A 236 -1.02 -12.86 0.50
CA GLU A 236 -0.25 -14.12 0.55
C GLU A 236 0.63 -14.31 -0.71
N PRO A 237 1.52 -13.34 -1.03
CA PRO A 237 2.33 -13.38 -2.27
C PRO A 237 3.22 -14.64 -2.36
N GLU A 238 3.64 -15.20 -1.23
CA GLU A 238 4.46 -16.40 -1.15
C GLU A 238 3.76 -17.66 -1.67
N VAL A 239 2.44 -17.65 -1.86
CA VAL A 239 1.69 -18.78 -2.44
C VAL A 239 1.85 -18.82 -3.97
N TYR A 240 2.21 -17.70 -4.59
CA TYR A 240 2.27 -17.52 -6.03
C TYR A 240 3.69 -17.38 -6.57
N LEU A 241 4.63 -17.05 -5.70
CA LEU A 241 6.05 -16.87 -6.02
C LEU A 241 6.84 -17.95 -5.28
N GLN A 242 7.16 -19.05 -5.98
CA GLN A 242 8.00 -20.17 -5.48
C GLN A 242 9.25 -20.29 -6.32
#